data_e7dad63043d792ed0b90d3f0f79b18c7
#
_entry.id   e7dad63043d792ed0b90d3f0f79b18c7
#
_cell.length_a   1.000
_cell.length_b   1.000
_cell.length_c   1.000
_cell.angle_alpha   90.00
_cell.angle_beta   90.00
_cell.angle_gamma   90.00
#
_symmetry.space_group_name_H-M   'P 1'
#
loop_
_entity.id
_entity.type
_entity.pdbx_description
1 polymer ?
#
loop_
_entity_poly.entity_id
_entity_poly.type
_entity_poly.pdbx_seq_one_letter_code
_entity_poly.pdbx_strand_id
1 'polypeptide(L)'
;MADGIDLLELMPVSRMARPLRALLRGWAGVVLGFLYLPIAFMVLFSFGESRTPGLPFRGPTLHWYQEMLSNGVLMEAVWTSIQLAAVATTLSTLIGTMAAFPLVRSGFRSAGAARIVFTLPIMLPGALIGIALLIFFRRALGVDLSFWTVVMGHIVFTMPFVVLIVSARLQGFDRNLEWAAADLGASPARAMRHVVLPLIAPAIVAGALISVTLSIDEFVITFFTVGPQSTLPTYIYTQIKFGVTPEVNAVATVLLLGTVLLLGLAWAAAGQARRLSRIFGRRRARERIG
;
A
#
# COMPACT_ATOMS: atom_id res chain seq x y z
N MET A 1 20.80 41.50 -14.47
CA MET A 1 19.86 40.80 -15.34
C MET A 1 19.58 39.47 -14.68
N ALA A 2 18.84 39.53 -13.63
CA ALA A 2 18.32 38.39 -12.86
C ALA A 2 16.92 38.81 -12.41
N ASP A 3 16.09 37.88 -12.12
CA ASP A 3 14.80 38.03 -11.43
C ASP A 3 13.55 38.08 -12.28
N GLY A 4 13.30 36.98 -12.95
CA GLY A 4 12.04 36.74 -13.67
C GLY A 4 11.28 35.44 -13.29
N ILE A 5 11.63 34.76 -12.20
CA ILE A 5 11.11 33.40 -11.96
C ILE A 5 10.26 33.26 -10.68
N ASP A 6 10.24 34.23 -9.76
CA ASP A 6 9.74 33.96 -8.40
C ASP A 6 8.32 34.42 -8.07
N LEU A 7 7.53 34.89 -8.98
CA LEU A 7 6.19 35.41 -8.65
C LEU A 7 5.05 34.38 -8.64
N LEU A 8 5.27 33.18 -9.21
CA LEU A 8 4.23 32.12 -9.24
C LEU A 8 4.35 31.12 -8.10
N GLU A 9 5.53 30.94 -7.51
CA GLU A 9 5.74 30.01 -6.39
C GLU A 9 5.30 30.53 -5.03
N LEU A 10 5.09 31.85 -4.87
CA LEU A 10 4.85 32.49 -3.58
C LEU A 10 3.41 32.96 -3.33
N MET A 11 2.45 32.71 -4.23
CA MET A 11 1.08 33.04 -3.92
C MET A 11 0.35 31.87 -3.23
N PRO A 12 0.12 31.94 -1.92
CA PRO A 12 -0.75 30.97 -1.28
C PRO A 12 -2.14 31.06 -1.95
N VAL A 13 -2.76 29.90 -2.20
CA VAL A 13 -4.08 29.78 -2.87
C VAL A 13 -5.14 30.72 -2.25
N SER A 14 -4.93 31.16 -1.01
CA SER A 14 -5.76 32.15 -0.32
C SER A 14 -5.73 33.57 -0.92
N ARG A 15 -4.68 33.94 -1.66
CA ARG A 15 -4.54 35.26 -2.32
C ARG A 15 -5.00 35.31 -3.78
N MET A 16 -5.34 34.17 -4.37
CA MET A 16 -5.90 34.13 -5.72
C MET A 16 -7.26 34.87 -5.79
N ALA A 17 -7.50 35.59 -6.89
CA ALA A 17 -8.78 36.21 -7.14
C ALA A 17 -9.94 35.20 -7.05
N ARG A 18 -11.07 35.61 -6.46
CA ARG A 18 -12.25 34.74 -6.26
C ARG A 18 -12.68 33.98 -7.52
N PRO A 19 -12.75 34.61 -8.74
CA PRO A 19 -13.15 33.90 -9.95
C PRO A 19 -12.15 32.80 -10.35
N LEU A 20 -10.84 33.00 -10.20
CA LEU A 20 -9.82 32.00 -10.50
C LEU A 20 -9.93 30.79 -9.56
N ARG A 21 -10.20 31.01 -8.28
CA ARG A 21 -10.47 29.92 -7.32
C ARG A 21 -11.73 29.13 -7.69
N ALA A 22 -12.78 29.79 -8.13
CA ALA A 22 -14.01 29.13 -8.57
C ALA A 22 -13.76 28.29 -9.82
N LEU A 23 -13.00 28.82 -10.80
CA LEU A 23 -12.61 28.11 -12.01
C LEU A 23 -11.78 26.87 -11.69
N LEU A 24 -10.75 27.00 -10.85
CA LEU A 24 -9.90 25.88 -10.44
C LEU A 24 -10.68 24.80 -9.68
N ARG A 25 -11.62 25.20 -8.81
CA ARG A 25 -12.51 24.24 -8.12
C ARG A 25 -13.45 23.54 -9.08
N GLY A 26 -14.03 24.27 -10.02
CA GLY A 26 -14.87 23.68 -11.08
C GLY A 26 -14.09 22.69 -11.92
N TRP A 27 -12.90 23.07 -12.37
CA TRP A 27 -12.02 22.18 -13.13
C TRP A 27 -11.62 20.94 -12.34
N ALA A 28 -11.21 21.10 -11.09
CA ALA A 28 -10.92 19.97 -10.19
C ALA A 28 -12.13 19.04 -10.02
N GLY A 29 -13.34 19.61 -9.89
CA GLY A 29 -14.59 18.85 -9.84
C GLY A 29 -14.85 18.04 -11.11
N VAL A 30 -14.63 18.63 -12.29
CA VAL A 30 -14.76 17.93 -13.57
C VAL A 30 -13.76 16.80 -13.70
N VAL A 31 -12.48 17.04 -13.37
CA VAL A 31 -11.43 16.01 -13.42
C VAL A 31 -11.75 14.87 -12.46
N LEU A 32 -12.13 15.18 -11.22
CA LEU A 32 -12.52 14.17 -10.24
C LEU A 32 -13.76 13.39 -10.71
N GLY A 33 -14.79 14.10 -11.20
CA GLY A 33 -15.98 13.46 -11.76
C GLY A 33 -15.63 12.49 -12.89
N PHE A 34 -14.78 12.89 -13.82
CA PHE A 34 -14.33 12.05 -14.93
C PHE A 34 -13.56 10.81 -14.44
N LEU A 35 -12.69 10.96 -13.43
CA LEU A 35 -11.92 9.84 -12.86
C LEU A 35 -12.81 8.85 -12.10
N TYR A 36 -13.80 9.34 -11.36
CA TYR A 36 -14.67 8.47 -10.56
C TYR A 36 -15.86 7.92 -11.31
N LEU A 37 -16.21 8.49 -12.47
CA LEU A 37 -17.35 8.07 -13.29
C LEU A 37 -17.30 6.58 -13.67
N PRO A 38 -16.21 6.02 -14.21
CA PRO A 38 -16.13 4.60 -14.53
C PRO A 38 -16.31 3.71 -13.28
N ILE A 39 -15.77 4.13 -12.14
CA ILE A 39 -15.91 3.41 -10.87
C ILE A 39 -17.37 3.43 -10.40
N ALA A 40 -18.02 4.59 -10.51
CA ALA A 40 -19.44 4.73 -10.19
C ALA A 40 -20.32 3.83 -11.08
N PHE A 41 -20.03 3.75 -12.38
CA PHE A 41 -20.73 2.82 -13.29
C PHE A 41 -20.48 1.35 -12.93
N MET A 42 -19.26 0.97 -12.60
CA MET A 42 -18.93 -0.38 -12.14
C MET A 42 -19.76 -0.74 -10.90
N VAL A 43 -19.81 0.15 -9.91
CA VAL A 43 -20.63 -0.04 -8.70
C VAL A 43 -22.12 -0.09 -9.05
N LEU A 44 -22.61 0.80 -9.90
CA LEU A 44 -24.00 0.82 -10.34
C LEU A 44 -24.40 -0.50 -11.03
N PHE A 45 -23.59 -0.96 -11.98
CA PHE A 45 -23.88 -2.19 -12.72
C PHE A 45 -23.73 -3.47 -11.88
N SER A 46 -23.03 -3.42 -10.75
CA SER A 46 -23.01 -4.56 -9.80
C SER A 46 -24.38 -4.86 -9.17
N PHE A 47 -25.29 -3.86 -9.20
CA PHE A 47 -26.67 -4.00 -8.72
C PHE A 47 -27.69 -4.20 -9.85
N GLY A 48 -27.28 -4.20 -11.14
CA GLY A 48 -28.20 -4.33 -12.25
C GLY A 48 -28.63 -5.78 -12.50
N GLU A 49 -29.91 -6.03 -12.83
CA GLU A 49 -30.42 -7.37 -13.18
C GLU A 49 -29.83 -7.94 -14.48
N SER A 50 -29.37 -7.08 -15.38
CA SER A 50 -28.88 -7.51 -16.70
C SER A 50 -27.54 -8.24 -16.59
N ARG A 51 -27.42 -9.39 -17.26
CA ARG A 51 -26.13 -10.11 -17.41
C ARG A 51 -25.07 -9.34 -18.17
N THR A 52 -25.49 -8.40 -19.01
CA THR A 52 -24.56 -7.51 -19.73
C THR A 52 -24.65 -6.11 -19.13
N PRO A 53 -23.54 -5.56 -18.60
CA PRO A 53 -23.53 -4.18 -18.13
C PRO A 53 -23.93 -3.22 -19.26
N GLY A 54 -24.93 -2.39 -19.05
CA GLY A 54 -25.41 -1.47 -20.10
C GLY A 54 -26.60 -0.63 -19.67
N LEU A 55 -26.90 0.38 -20.49
CA LEU A 55 -28.07 1.21 -20.35
C LEU A 55 -29.16 0.76 -21.32
N PRO A 56 -30.46 0.82 -20.93
CA PRO A 56 -30.98 1.37 -19.67
C PRO A 56 -30.76 0.42 -18.48
N PHE A 57 -30.54 1.00 -17.30
CA PHE A 57 -30.40 0.27 -16.05
C PHE A 57 -31.71 -0.49 -15.75
N ARG A 58 -31.63 -1.80 -15.58
CA ARG A 58 -32.75 -2.67 -15.28
C ARG A 58 -32.67 -3.10 -13.83
N GLY A 59 -33.59 -2.66 -13.01
CA GLY A 59 -33.86 -3.06 -11.64
C GLY A 59 -32.65 -3.24 -10.69
N PRO A 60 -32.74 -2.90 -9.41
CA PRO A 60 -31.72 -3.22 -8.45
C PRO A 60 -31.85 -4.69 -8.01
N THR A 61 -30.72 -5.44 -8.02
CA THR A 61 -30.66 -6.81 -7.51
C THR A 61 -29.38 -7.04 -6.68
N LEU A 62 -29.46 -7.97 -5.74
CA LEU A 62 -28.30 -8.50 -5.00
C LEU A 62 -27.90 -9.91 -5.49
N HIS A 63 -28.53 -10.38 -6.56
CA HIS A 63 -28.29 -11.72 -7.12
C HIS A 63 -26.78 -11.98 -7.36
N TRP A 64 -26.08 -11.04 -7.96
CA TRP A 64 -24.65 -11.19 -8.27
C TRP A 64 -23.75 -11.29 -7.03
N TYR A 65 -24.16 -10.69 -5.92
CA TYR A 65 -23.45 -10.85 -4.65
C TYR A 65 -23.68 -12.25 -4.04
N GLN A 66 -24.88 -12.81 -4.21
CA GLN A 66 -25.15 -14.18 -3.80
C GLN A 66 -24.41 -15.19 -4.68
N GLU A 67 -24.40 -14.98 -6.00
CA GLU A 67 -23.68 -15.80 -6.95
C GLU A 67 -22.16 -15.74 -6.68
N MET A 68 -21.61 -14.55 -6.44
CA MET A 68 -20.23 -14.34 -6.00
C MET A 68 -19.87 -15.18 -4.76
N LEU A 69 -20.70 -15.14 -3.74
CA LEU A 69 -20.46 -15.89 -2.49
C LEU A 69 -20.59 -17.41 -2.65
N SER A 70 -21.39 -17.86 -3.61
CA SER A 70 -21.57 -19.29 -3.92
C SER A 70 -20.51 -19.84 -4.88
N ASN A 71 -19.76 -18.96 -5.55
CA ASN A 71 -18.70 -19.35 -6.49
C ASN A 71 -17.44 -19.78 -5.73
N GLY A 72 -17.26 -21.10 -5.57
CA GLY A 72 -16.13 -21.67 -4.84
C GLY A 72 -14.77 -21.29 -5.43
N VAL A 73 -14.64 -21.21 -6.77
CA VAL A 73 -13.39 -20.86 -7.44
C VAL A 73 -13.01 -19.40 -7.14
N LEU A 74 -13.99 -18.51 -7.16
CA LEU A 74 -13.78 -17.11 -6.81
C LEU A 74 -13.41 -16.95 -5.34
N MET A 75 -14.11 -17.65 -4.44
CA MET A 75 -13.80 -17.58 -2.99
C MET A 75 -12.41 -18.14 -2.67
N GLU A 76 -11.98 -19.19 -3.37
CA GLU A 76 -10.62 -19.71 -3.26
C GLU A 76 -9.60 -18.67 -3.74
N ALA A 77 -9.84 -18.00 -4.87
CA ALA A 77 -8.97 -16.94 -5.39
C ALA A 77 -8.89 -15.74 -4.44
N VAL A 78 -10.01 -15.32 -3.81
CA VAL A 78 -10.05 -14.29 -2.78
C VAL A 78 -9.21 -14.70 -1.57
N TRP A 79 -9.41 -15.92 -1.08
CA TRP A 79 -8.67 -16.44 0.07
C TRP A 79 -7.17 -16.55 -0.18
N THR A 80 -6.79 -17.05 -1.36
CA THR A 80 -5.40 -17.12 -1.80
C THR A 80 -4.76 -15.72 -1.83
N SER A 81 -5.47 -14.71 -2.35
CA SER A 81 -4.98 -13.34 -2.37
C SER A 81 -4.79 -12.75 -0.96
N ILE A 82 -5.72 -13.01 -0.04
CA ILE A 82 -5.60 -12.55 1.36
C ILE A 82 -4.40 -13.21 2.04
N GLN A 83 -4.25 -14.52 1.90
CA GLN A 83 -3.11 -15.25 2.45
C GLN A 83 -1.78 -14.75 1.88
N LEU A 84 -1.72 -14.58 0.55
CA LEU A 84 -0.56 -14.07 -0.15
C LEU A 84 -0.17 -12.67 0.35
N ALA A 85 -1.13 -11.74 0.40
CA ALA A 85 -0.90 -10.39 0.89
C ALA A 85 -0.45 -10.38 2.36
N ALA A 86 -1.07 -11.19 3.22
CA ALA A 86 -0.69 -11.29 4.63
C ALA A 86 0.74 -11.80 4.81
N VAL A 87 1.11 -12.89 4.13
CA VAL A 87 2.44 -13.49 4.24
C VAL A 87 3.50 -12.58 3.62
N ALA A 88 3.28 -12.12 2.40
CA ALA A 88 4.22 -11.25 1.69
C ALA A 88 4.44 -9.93 2.43
N THR A 89 3.37 -9.27 2.93
CA THR A 89 3.48 -8.04 3.71
C THR A 89 4.23 -8.26 5.01
N THR A 90 3.95 -9.34 5.73
CA THR A 90 4.64 -9.63 7.00
C THR A 90 6.13 -9.81 6.77
N LEU A 91 6.52 -10.60 5.77
CA LEU A 91 7.92 -10.85 5.44
C LEU A 91 8.59 -9.58 4.88
N SER A 92 7.95 -8.85 3.98
CA SER A 92 8.46 -7.58 3.45
C SER A 92 8.66 -6.54 4.53
N THR A 93 7.73 -6.45 5.49
CA THR A 93 7.83 -5.50 6.60
C THR A 93 8.97 -5.87 7.54
N LEU A 94 9.11 -7.15 7.86
CA LEU A 94 10.18 -7.63 8.72
C LEU A 94 11.55 -7.40 8.06
N ILE A 95 11.74 -7.93 6.84
CA ILE A 95 13.01 -7.85 6.11
C ILE A 95 13.34 -6.40 5.78
N GLY A 96 12.38 -5.62 5.29
CA GLY A 96 12.56 -4.22 4.93
C GLY A 96 12.90 -3.34 6.14
N THR A 97 12.26 -3.57 7.29
CA THR A 97 12.61 -2.89 8.53
C THR A 97 14.03 -3.25 8.97
N MET A 98 14.38 -4.53 8.97
CA MET A 98 15.73 -4.98 9.32
C MET A 98 16.79 -4.40 8.38
N ALA A 99 16.53 -4.33 7.08
CA ALA A 99 17.42 -3.76 6.08
C ALA A 99 17.60 -2.24 6.22
N ALA A 100 16.57 -1.51 6.67
CA ALA A 100 16.62 -0.06 6.85
C ALA A 100 17.66 0.38 7.90
N PHE A 101 17.87 -0.41 8.96
CA PHE A 101 18.83 -0.08 10.02
C PHE A 101 20.28 0.04 9.53
N PRO A 102 20.90 -0.97 8.91
CA PRO A 102 22.26 -0.86 8.40
C PRO A 102 22.38 0.19 7.29
N LEU A 103 21.36 0.37 6.45
CA LEU A 103 21.38 1.38 5.39
C LEU A 103 21.45 2.82 5.91
N VAL A 104 20.95 3.07 7.12
CA VAL A 104 20.94 4.43 7.72
C VAL A 104 22.03 4.59 8.76
N ARG A 105 22.38 3.55 9.51
CA ARG A 105 23.18 3.66 10.73
C ARG A 105 24.63 3.20 10.61
N SER A 106 24.92 2.32 9.66
CA SER A 106 26.22 1.63 9.68
C SER A 106 27.42 2.46 9.21
N GLY A 107 27.22 3.62 8.59
CA GLY A 107 28.31 4.37 7.97
C GLY A 107 29.12 3.56 6.93
N PHE A 108 28.56 2.46 6.50
CA PHE A 108 29.17 1.46 5.62
C PHE A 108 29.48 2.07 4.25
N ARG A 109 30.73 1.90 3.77
CA ARG A 109 31.17 2.48 2.49
C ARG A 109 30.26 2.15 1.31
N SER A 110 29.62 0.99 1.32
CA SER A 110 28.69 0.55 0.29
C SER A 110 27.20 0.75 0.64
N ALA A 111 26.86 1.53 1.69
CA ALA A 111 25.47 1.83 2.03
C ALA A 111 24.72 2.50 0.88
N GLY A 112 25.39 3.34 0.09
CA GLY A 112 24.82 3.95 -1.12
C GLY A 112 24.50 2.90 -2.19
N ALA A 113 25.41 1.99 -2.48
CA ALA A 113 25.19 0.91 -3.44
C ALA A 113 24.11 -0.06 -2.95
N ALA A 114 24.13 -0.43 -1.67
CA ALA A 114 23.09 -1.27 -1.08
C ALA A 114 21.71 -0.60 -1.17
N ARG A 115 21.60 0.71 -0.93
CA ARG A 115 20.35 1.46 -1.10
C ARG A 115 19.82 1.35 -2.53
N ILE A 116 20.71 1.53 -3.54
CA ILE A 116 20.33 1.36 -4.95
C ILE A 116 19.81 -0.05 -5.20
N VAL A 117 20.51 -1.09 -4.75
CA VAL A 117 20.07 -2.49 -4.92
C VAL A 117 18.69 -2.73 -4.31
N PHE A 118 18.44 -2.24 -3.09
CA PHE A 118 17.14 -2.40 -2.44
C PHE A 118 16.02 -1.59 -3.11
N THR A 119 16.34 -0.47 -3.77
CA THR A 119 15.32 0.38 -4.43
C THR A 119 15.17 0.11 -5.92
N LEU A 120 16.09 -0.62 -6.52
CA LEU A 120 16.07 -0.96 -7.95
C LEU A 120 14.74 -1.58 -8.43
N PRO A 121 14.11 -2.51 -7.69
CA PRO A 121 12.84 -3.10 -8.13
C PRO A 121 11.71 -2.08 -8.33
N ILE A 122 11.70 -0.97 -7.58
CA ILE A 122 10.68 0.09 -7.76
C ILE A 122 10.78 0.75 -9.14
N MET A 123 11.96 0.80 -9.72
CA MET A 123 12.22 1.44 -11.01
C MET A 123 11.94 0.50 -12.20
N LEU A 124 11.80 -0.79 -11.93
CA LEU A 124 11.60 -1.79 -12.98
C LEU A 124 10.08 -2.01 -13.21
N PRO A 125 9.64 -2.11 -14.47
CA PRO A 125 8.29 -2.56 -14.77
C PRO A 125 8.00 -3.93 -14.16
N GLY A 126 6.83 -4.11 -13.55
CA GLY A 126 6.44 -5.39 -12.92
C GLY A 126 6.56 -6.59 -13.84
N ALA A 127 6.31 -6.41 -15.15
CA ALA A 127 6.47 -7.47 -16.16
C ALA A 127 7.92 -7.97 -16.27
N LEU A 128 8.90 -7.06 -16.20
CA LEU A 128 10.31 -7.47 -16.23
C LEU A 128 10.68 -8.24 -14.96
N ILE A 129 10.20 -7.81 -13.80
CA ILE A 129 10.41 -8.53 -12.54
C ILE A 129 9.77 -9.92 -12.61
N GLY A 130 8.51 -10.00 -13.06
CA GLY A 130 7.78 -11.26 -13.17
C GLY A 130 8.44 -12.26 -14.11
N ILE A 131 8.84 -11.81 -15.30
CA ILE A 131 9.55 -12.68 -16.29
C ILE A 131 10.93 -13.10 -15.75
N ALA A 132 11.68 -12.19 -15.15
CA ALA A 132 12.99 -12.51 -14.56
C ALA A 132 12.85 -13.56 -13.45
N LEU A 133 11.84 -13.43 -12.57
CA LEU A 133 11.56 -14.41 -11.52
C LEU A 133 11.09 -15.76 -12.08
N LEU A 134 10.24 -15.74 -13.11
CA LEU A 134 9.85 -16.98 -13.82
C LEU A 134 11.06 -17.74 -14.34
N ILE A 135 11.96 -17.04 -15.05
CA ILE A 135 13.19 -17.64 -15.57
C ILE A 135 14.08 -18.14 -14.42
N PHE A 136 14.21 -17.34 -13.37
CA PHE A 136 15.01 -17.69 -12.21
C PHE A 136 14.50 -18.96 -11.52
N PHE A 137 13.20 -19.04 -11.22
CA PHE A 137 12.62 -20.21 -10.56
C PHE A 137 12.68 -21.45 -11.45
N ARG A 138 12.28 -21.32 -12.73
CA ARG A 138 12.16 -22.50 -13.63
C ARG A 138 13.48 -22.95 -14.21
N ARG A 139 14.38 -22.03 -14.58
CA ARG A 139 15.62 -22.36 -15.28
C ARG A 139 16.83 -22.42 -14.35
N ALA A 140 16.96 -21.48 -13.41
CA ALA A 140 18.13 -21.44 -12.53
C ALA A 140 17.99 -22.38 -11.33
N LEU A 141 16.79 -22.43 -10.72
CA LEU A 141 16.54 -23.24 -9.53
C LEU A 141 15.84 -24.58 -9.81
N GLY A 142 15.23 -24.76 -10.98
CA GLY A 142 14.44 -25.95 -11.32
C GLY A 142 13.18 -26.13 -10.44
N VAL A 143 12.68 -25.04 -9.84
CA VAL A 143 11.55 -25.06 -8.92
C VAL A 143 10.24 -24.85 -9.67
N ASP A 144 9.23 -25.64 -9.36
CA ASP A 144 7.89 -25.43 -9.88
C ASP A 144 7.23 -24.19 -9.26
N LEU A 145 6.44 -23.50 -10.10
CA LEU A 145 5.69 -22.33 -9.65
C LEU A 145 4.63 -22.74 -8.62
N SER A 146 4.48 -21.96 -7.58
CA SER A 146 3.64 -22.26 -6.43
C SER A 146 3.25 -20.98 -5.68
N PHE A 147 2.48 -21.11 -4.62
CA PHE A 147 2.19 -20.01 -3.70
C PHE A 147 3.46 -19.30 -3.21
N TRP A 148 4.53 -20.05 -2.90
CA TRP A 148 5.78 -19.48 -2.37
C TRP A 148 6.57 -18.69 -3.42
N THR A 149 6.53 -19.09 -4.69
CA THR A 149 7.17 -18.31 -5.77
C THR A 149 6.48 -16.97 -5.96
N VAL A 150 5.15 -16.90 -5.80
CA VAL A 150 4.40 -15.63 -5.80
C VAL A 150 4.76 -14.81 -4.56
N VAL A 151 4.79 -15.40 -3.36
CA VAL A 151 5.20 -14.72 -2.12
C VAL A 151 6.57 -14.06 -2.31
N MET A 152 7.55 -14.77 -2.86
CA MET A 152 8.88 -14.20 -3.14
C MET A 152 8.81 -13.04 -4.13
N GLY A 153 8.02 -13.15 -5.19
CA GLY A 153 7.80 -12.08 -6.16
C GLY A 153 7.22 -10.82 -5.52
N HIS A 154 6.21 -11.00 -4.66
CA HIS A 154 5.61 -9.89 -3.92
C HIS A 154 6.58 -9.26 -2.91
N ILE A 155 7.42 -10.06 -2.23
CA ILE A 155 8.46 -9.53 -1.34
C ILE A 155 9.45 -8.68 -2.14
N VAL A 156 9.95 -9.16 -3.27
CA VAL A 156 10.89 -8.41 -4.12
C VAL A 156 10.30 -7.05 -4.53
N PHE A 157 9.00 -7.02 -4.81
CA PHE A 157 8.30 -5.80 -5.25
C PHE A 157 7.94 -4.85 -4.10
N THR A 158 7.45 -5.37 -2.96
CA THR A 158 6.89 -4.53 -1.89
C THR A 158 7.91 -4.13 -0.81
N MET A 159 8.91 -4.97 -0.54
CA MET A 159 9.95 -4.71 0.47
C MET A 159 10.69 -3.38 0.27
N PRO A 160 11.05 -2.95 -0.96
CA PRO A 160 11.70 -1.66 -1.20
C PRO A 160 10.93 -0.47 -0.64
N PHE A 161 9.60 -0.47 -0.70
CA PHE A 161 8.76 0.59 -0.16
C PHE A 161 8.87 0.65 1.37
N VAL A 162 8.88 -0.51 2.03
CA VAL A 162 9.10 -0.58 3.49
C VAL A 162 10.49 -0.02 3.85
N VAL A 163 11.53 -0.44 3.12
CA VAL A 163 12.90 0.06 3.31
C VAL A 163 12.95 1.58 3.22
N LEU A 164 12.33 2.17 2.19
CA LEU A 164 12.32 3.63 2.00
C LEU A 164 11.62 4.36 3.15
N ILE A 165 10.43 3.91 3.54
CA ILE A 165 9.63 4.56 4.57
C ILE A 165 10.30 4.48 5.93
N VAL A 166 10.79 3.30 6.30
CA VAL A 166 11.48 3.10 7.59
C VAL A 166 12.82 3.82 7.61
N SER A 167 13.57 3.80 6.49
CA SER A 167 14.84 4.55 6.38
C SER A 167 14.63 6.05 6.53
N ALA A 168 13.60 6.62 5.91
CA ALA A 168 13.28 8.03 6.05
C ALA A 168 12.97 8.41 7.52
N ARG A 169 12.25 7.56 8.24
CA ARG A 169 11.97 7.76 9.66
C ARG A 169 13.21 7.63 10.53
N LEU A 170 14.09 6.68 10.23
CA LEU A 170 15.35 6.48 10.94
C LEU A 170 16.35 7.63 10.73
N GLN A 171 16.37 8.25 9.53
CA GLN A 171 17.21 9.43 9.27
C GLN A 171 16.80 10.64 10.12
N GLY A 172 15.49 10.82 10.37
CA GLY A 172 14.97 11.88 11.23
C GLY A 172 14.89 11.49 12.72
N PHE A 173 15.50 10.38 13.13
CA PHE A 173 15.47 9.92 14.52
C PHE A 173 16.55 10.59 15.35
N ASP A 174 16.16 11.18 16.50
CA ASP A 174 17.10 11.77 17.45
C ASP A 174 17.86 10.70 18.24
N ARG A 175 19.14 10.54 17.92
CA ARG A 175 20.02 9.56 18.58
C ARG A 175 20.30 9.85 20.05
N ASN A 176 20.10 11.10 20.49
CA ASN A 176 20.26 11.44 21.91
C ASN A 176 19.32 10.64 22.82
N LEU A 177 18.18 10.22 22.31
CA LEU A 177 17.24 9.36 23.04
C LEU A 177 17.83 7.97 23.35
N GLU A 178 18.66 7.44 22.44
CA GLU A 178 19.35 6.16 22.66
C GLU A 178 20.50 6.32 23.66
N TRP A 179 21.26 7.42 23.55
CA TRP A 179 22.34 7.72 24.49
C TRP A 179 21.79 7.95 25.90
N ALA A 180 20.74 8.74 26.05
CA ALA A 180 20.08 8.94 27.33
C ALA A 180 19.57 7.63 27.95
N ALA A 181 19.05 6.68 27.12
CA ALA A 181 18.67 5.37 27.61
C ALA A 181 19.90 4.54 28.08
N ALA A 182 21.02 4.65 27.37
CA ALA A 182 22.26 3.98 27.75
C ALA A 182 22.84 4.56 29.07
N ASP A 183 22.80 5.88 29.24
CA ASP A 183 23.22 6.56 30.48
C ASP A 183 22.38 6.12 31.69
N LEU A 184 21.10 5.76 31.46
CA LEU A 184 20.22 5.15 32.46
C LEU A 184 20.42 3.63 32.65
N GLY A 185 21.47 3.05 32.06
CA GLY A 185 21.81 1.64 32.18
C GLY A 185 21.04 0.68 31.28
N ALA A 186 20.38 1.18 30.23
CA ALA A 186 19.73 0.31 29.26
C ALA A 186 20.76 -0.35 28.34
N SER A 187 20.68 -1.68 28.17
CA SER A 187 21.44 -2.39 27.15
C SER A 187 20.97 -1.98 25.74
N PRO A 188 21.80 -2.13 24.68
CA PRO A 188 21.42 -1.81 23.30
C PRO A 188 20.10 -2.46 22.86
N ALA A 189 19.87 -3.73 23.23
CA ALA A 189 18.62 -4.43 22.93
C ALA A 189 17.42 -3.82 23.66
N ARG A 190 17.62 -3.36 24.92
CA ARG A 190 16.58 -2.68 25.70
C ARG A 190 16.26 -1.31 25.12
N ALA A 191 17.26 -0.53 24.74
CA ALA A 191 17.08 0.75 24.05
C ALA A 191 16.35 0.56 22.69
N MET A 192 16.73 -0.46 21.90
CA MET A 192 16.05 -0.81 20.66
C MET A 192 14.57 -1.08 20.90
N ARG A 193 14.24 -1.97 21.83
CA ARG A 193 12.86 -2.43 22.07
C ARG A 193 11.97 -1.35 22.70
N HIS A 194 12.50 -0.53 23.62
CA HIS A 194 11.67 0.39 24.42
C HIS A 194 11.75 1.85 23.94
N VAL A 195 12.76 2.22 23.15
CA VAL A 195 12.93 3.59 22.64
C VAL A 195 12.81 3.62 21.12
N VAL A 196 13.65 2.89 20.39
CA VAL A 196 13.72 3.00 18.93
C VAL A 196 12.47 2.44 18.26
N LEU A 197 12.15 1.15 18.51
CA LEU A 197 11.02 0.48 17.84
C LEU A 197 9.68 1.20 18.07
N PRO A 198 9.30 1.62 19.30
CA PRO A 198 8.07 2.37 19.50
C PRO A 198 8.01 3.71 18.74
N LEU A 199 9.14 4.41 18.62
CA LEU A 199 9.21 5.70 17.93
C LEU A 199 9.19 5.59 16.40
N ILE A 200 9.64 4.46 15.85
CA ILE A 200 9.56 4.18 14.41
C ILE A 200 8.35 3.32 14.04
N ALA A 201 7.63 2.74 15.01
CA ALA A 201 6.46 1.89 14.77
C ALA A 201 5.42 2.51 13.81
N PRO A 202 5.11 3.83 13.87
CA PRO A 202 4.21 4.43 12.89
C PRO A 202 4.70 4.31 11.44
N ALA A 203 6.02 4.36 11.22
CA ALA A 203 6.61 4.19 9.89
C ALA A 203 6.60 2.72 9.45
N ILE A 204 6.83 1.78 10.38
CA ILE A 204 6.72 0.35 10.11
C ILE A 204 5.29 0.00 9.70
N VAL A 205 4.29 0.50 10.44
CA VAL A 205 2.87 0.30 10.11
C VAL A 205 2.52 0.94 8.77
N ALA A 206 3.01 2.15 8.47
CA ALA A 206 2.80 2.79 7.18
C ALA A 206 3.41 1.96 6.03
N GLY A 207 4.62 1.44 6.21
CA GLY A 207 5.27 0.54 5.26
C GLY A 207 4.48 -0.75 5.04
N ALA A 208 3.96 -1.35 6.11
CA ALA A 208 3.11 -2.53 6.03
C ALA A 208 1.79 -2.26 5.29
N LEU A 209 1.13 -1.12 5.56
CA LEU A 209 -0.10 -0.72 4.87
C LEU A 209 0.12 -0.52 3.36
N ILE A 210 1.22 0.08 2.97
CA ILE A 210 1.58 0.21 1.55
C ILE A 210 1.88 -1.17 0.96
N SER A 211 2.64 -2.00 1.66
CA SER A 211 2.98 -3.35 1.18
C SER A 211 1.74 -4.21 0.97
N VAL A 212 0.76 -4.20 1.89
CA VAL A 212 -0.48 -4.98 1.73
C VAL A 212 -1.31 -4.47 0.56
N THR A 213 -1.43 -3.16 0.40
CA THR A 213 -2.18 -2.56 -0.72
C THR A 213 -1.56 -2.96 -2.06
N LEU A 214 -0.24 -2.79 -2.19
CA LEU A 214 0.48 -3.18 -3.40
C LEU A 214 0.41 -4.69 -3.68
N SER A 215 0.44 -5.51 -2.63
CA SER A 215 0.37 -6.96 -2.78
C SER A 215 -1.01 -7.47 -3.22
N ILE A 216 -2.10 -6.82 -2.76
CA ILE A 216 -3.46 -7.19 -3.16
C ILE A 216 -3.70 -6.88 -4.64
N ASP A 217 -3.21 -5.74 -5.12
CA ASP A 217 -3.42 -5.25 -6.48
C ASP A 217 -2.41 -5.84 -7.49
N GLU A 218 -1.36 -6.54 -7.03
CA GLU A 218 -0.29 -7.01 -7.90
C GLU A 218 -0.73 -8.19 -8.77
N PHE A 219 -1.01 -7.87 -10.01
CA PHE A 219 -1.43 -8.84 -11.03
C PHE A 219 -0.24 -9.36 -11.85
N VAL A 220 0.66 -8.46 -12.27
CA VAL A 220 1.62 -8.76 -13.33
C VAL A 220 2.69 -9.75 -12.86
N ILE A 221 3.30 -9.52 -11.70
CA ILE A 221 4.28 -10.44 -11.13
C ILE A 221 3.62 -11.77 -10.79
N THR A 222 2.39 -11.71 -10.20
CA THR A 222 1.62 -12.91 -9.90
C THR A 222 1.38 -13.74 -11.14
N PHE A 223 0.99 -13.15 -12.27
CA PHE A 223 0.70 -13.84 -13.53
C PHE A 223 1.87 -14.70 -14.02
N PHE A 224 3.11 -14.22 -13.84
CA PHE A 224 4.30 -14.95 -14.24
C PHE A 224 4.83 -15.93 -13.20
N THR A 225 4.46 -15.78 -11.92
CA THR A 225 5.04 -16.56 -10.82
C THR A 225 4.05 -17.48 -10.13
N VAL A 226 2.75 -17.38 -10.44
CA VAL A 226 1.70 -18.25 -9.89
C VAL A 226 1.77 -19.64 -10.55
N GLY A 227 1.58 -20.66 -9.73
CA GLY A 227 1.47 -22.04 -10.20
C GLY A 227 0.02 -22.39 -10.60
N PRO A 228 -0.49 -23.55 -10.19
CA PRO A 228 -1.86 -23.98 -10.52
C PRO A 228 -2.94 -23.19 -9.76
N GLN A 229 -2.56 -22.39 -8.77
CA GLN A 229 -3.48 -21.60 -7.97
C GLN A 229 -3.89 -20.30 -8.69
N SER A 230 -5.06 -19.78 -8.34
CA SER A 230 -5.53 -18.49 -8.85
C SER A 230 -5.57 -17.47 -7.71
N THR A 231 -5.14 -16.25 -7.99
CA THR A 231 -5.38 -15.09 -7.13
C THR A 231 -6.54 -14.28 -7.68
N LEU A 232 -7.10 -13.40 -6.88
CA LEU A 232 -8.24 -12.60 -7.32
C LEU A 232 -7.93 -11.72 -8.56
N PRO A 233 -6.77 -11.02 -8.67
CA PRO A 233 -6.43 -10.31 -9.89
C PRO A 233 -6.29 -11.22 -11.12
N THR A 234 -5.73 -12.42 -10.97
CA THR A 234 -5.60 -13.38 -12.09
C THR A 234 -6.95 -13.99 -12.47
N TYR A 235 -7.82 -14.23 -11.49
CA TYR A 235 -9.21 -14.65 -11.72
C TYR A 235 -9.99 -13.58 -12.51
N ILE A 236 -9.96 -12.33 -12.06
CA ILE A 236 -10.63 -11.21 -12.74
C ILE A 236 -10.13 -11.07 -14.18
N TYR A 237 -8.82 -11.14 -14.39
CA TYR A 237 -8.22 -11.09 -15.73
C TYR A 237 -8.75 -12.19 -16.64
N THR A 238 -8.86 -13.41 -16.14
CA THR A 238 -9.41 -14.56 -16.87
C THR A 238 -10.87 -14.30 -17.25
N GLN A 239 -11.67 -13.79 -16.33
CA GLN A 239 -13.07 -13.46 -16.60
C GLN A 239 -13.22 -12.35 -17.65
N ILE A 240 -12.43 -11.29 -17.56
CA ILE A 240 -12.44 -10.20 -18.55
C ILE A 240 -12.13 -10.72 -19.95
N LYS A 241 -11.23 -11.69 -20.07
CA LYS A 241 -10.84 -12.28 -21.35
C LYS A 241 -11.96 -13.07 -22.02
N PHE A 242 -12.86 -13.65 -21.24
CA PHE A 242 -14.02 -14.42 -21.74
C PHE A 242 -15.34 -13.63 -21.74
N GLY A 243 -15.33 -12.39 -21.27
CA GLY A 243 -16.50 -11.49 -21.18
C GLY A 243 -16.73 -11.02 -19.74
N VAL A 244 -16.95 -9.71 -19.56
CA VAL A 244 -17.21 -9.13 -18.22
C VAL A 244 -18.60 -9.54 -17.77
N THR A 245 -18.67 -10.29 -16.69
CA THR A 245 -19.94 -10.63 -16.02
C THR A 245 -20.24 -9.60 -14.91
N PRO A 246 -21.51 -9.35 -14.55
CA PRO A 246 -21.86 -8.49 -13.42
C PRO A 246 -21.31 -8.98 -12.08
N GLU A 247 -21.04 -10.28 -11.97
CA GLU A 247 -20.36 -10.88 -10.82
C GLU A 247 -18.96 -10.25 -10.60
N VAL A 248 -18.21 -10.02 -11.67
CA VAL A 248 -16.90 -9.31 -11.59
C VAL A 248 -17.08 -7.89 -11.05
N ASN A 249 -18.15 -7.18 -11.45
CA ASN A 249 -18.46 -5.87 -10.91
C ASN A 249 -18.82 -5.94 -9.41
N ALA A 250 -19.54 -6.99 -8.98
CA ALA A 250 -19.84 -7.20 -7.56
C ALA A 250 -18.55 -7.44 -6.74
N VAL A 251 -17.65 -8.29 -7.23
CA VAL A 251 -16.32 -8.51 -6.63
C VAL A 251 -15.54 -7.21 -6.50
N ALA A 252 -15.42 -6.46 -7.60
CA ALA A 252 -14.69 -5.20 -7.61
C ALA A 252 -15.31 -4.16 -6.66
N THR A 253 -16.65 -4.14 -6.56
CA THR A 253 -17.37 -3.28 -5.60
C THR A 253 -17.06 -3.65 -4.15
N VAL A 254 -17.06 -4.94 -3.82
CA VAL A 254 -16.73 -5.43 -2.46
C VAL A 254 -15.29 -5.09 -2.11
N LEU A 255 -14.35 -5.25 -3.05
CA LEU A 255 -12.95 -4.88 -2.85
C LEU A 255 -12.78 -3.37 -2.63
N LEU A 256 -13.43 -2.56 -3.45
CA LEU A 256 -13.41 -1.12 -3.31
C LEU A 256 -13.91 -0.68 -1.92
N LEU A 257 -15.07 -1.22 -1.51
CA LEU A 257 -15.64 -0.93 -0.18
C LEU A 257 -14.74 -1.43 0.95
N GLY A 258 -14.15 -2.62 0.80
CA GLY A 258 -13.19 -3.18 1.75
C GLY A 258 -11.95 -2.29 1.90
N THR A 259 -11.38 -1.81 0.79
CA THR A 259 -10.23 -0.91 0.78
C THR A 259 -10.56 0.43 1.44
N VAL A 260 -11.71 1.04 1.10
CA VAL A 260 -12.18 2.29 1.71
C VAL A 260 -12.40 2.13 3.22
N LEU A 261 -12.99 1.02 3.63
CA LEU A 261 -13.20 0.69 5.05
C LEU A 261 -11.88 0.53 5.79
N LEU A 262 -10.93 -0.20 5.23
CA LEU A 262 -9.58 -0.40 5.79
C LEU A 262 -8.85 0.93 5.98
N LEU A 263 -8.85 1.78 4.96
CA LEU A 263 -8.25 3.11 5.02
C LEU A 263 -8.95 4.01 6.06
N GLY A 264 -10.28 3.96 6.12
CA GLY A 264 -11.06 4.68 7.13
C GLY A 264 -10.73 4.25 8.56
N LEU A 265 -10.63 2.94 8.80
CA LEU A 265 -10.24 2.38 10.10
C LEU A 265 -8.80 2.76 10.46
N ALA A 266 -7.87 2.67 9.53
CA ALA A 266 -6.48 3.08 9.74
C ALA A 266 -6.37 4.58 10.08
N TRP A 267 -7.12 5.43 9.38
CA TRP A 267 -7.18 6.87 9.67
C TRP A 267 -7.80 7.17 11.04
N ALA A 268 -8.89 6.50 11.40
CA ALA A 268 -9.53 6.64 12.70
C ALA A 268 -8.59 6.21 13.85
N ALA A 269 -7.90 5.08 13.69
CA ALA A 269 -6.91 4.59 14.67
C ALA A 269 -5.74 5.58 14.84
N ALA A 270 -5.21 6.13 13.74
CA ALA A 270 -4.17 7.14 13.78
C ALA A 270 -4.65 8.44 14.45
N GLY A 271 -5.91 8.84 14.23
CA GLY A 271 -6.54 9.98 14.90
C GLY A 271 -6.67 9.79 16.41
N GLN A 272 -7.06 8.60 16.86
CA GLN A 272 -7.15 8.28 18.29
C GLN A 272 -5.77 8.29 18.96
N ALA A 273 -4.75 7.69 18.33
CA ALA A 273 -3.39 7.69 18.86
C ALA A 273 -2.85 9.13 19.06
N ARG A 274 -3.11 10.04 18.11
CA ARG A 274 -2.75 11.46 18.23
C ARG A 274 -3.53 12.19 19.35
N ARG A 275 -4.78 11.83 19.59
CA ARG A 275 -5.58 12.41 20.70
C ARG A 275 -5.06 11.97 22.06
N LEU A 276 -4.76 10.68 22.22
CA LEU A 276 -4.20 10.12 23.45
C LEU A 276 -2.84 10.74 23.77
N SER A 277 -1.94 10.88 22.81
CA SER A 277 -0.63 11.51 23.02
C SER A 277 -0.74 12.96 23.47
N ARG A 278 -1.72 13.73 22.96
CA ARG A 278 -1.99 15.11 23.41
C ARG A 278 -2.53 15.18 24.84
N ILE A 279 -3.38 14.23 25.25
CA ILE A 279 -3.95 14.18 26.62
C ILE A 279 -2.84 13.85 27.62
N PHE A 280 -2.00 12.84 27.35
CA PHE A 280 -0.89 12.49 28.22
C PHE A 280 0.21 13.56 28.26
N GLY A 281 0.49 14.24 27.15
CA GLY A 281 1.43 15.37 27.11
C GLY A 281 0.96 16.56 27.96
N ARG A 282 -0.35 16.88 27.96
CA ARG A 282 -0.90 17.94 28.80
C ARG A 282 -0.92 17.63 30.29
N ARG A 283 -1.12 16.37 30.69
CA ARG A 283 -1.01 15.96 32.11
C ARG A 283 0.41 16.14 32.65
N ARG A 284 1.42 15.68 31.91
CA ARG A 284 2.84 15.84 32.32
C ARG A 284 3.28 17.31 32.38
N ALA A 285 2.74 18.19 31.54
CA ALA A 285 3.04 19.62 31.58
C ALA A 285 2.44 20.28 32.83
N ARG A 286 1.26 19.86 33.29
CA ARG A 286 0.63 20.39 34.53
C ARG A 286 1.34 19.92 35.81
N GLU A 287 1.84 18.70 35.84
CA GLU A 287 2.60 18.15 36.99
C GLU A 287 4.00 18.76 37.16
N ARG A 288 4.52 19.50 36.15
CA ARG A 288 5.80 20.20 36.25
C ARG A 288 5.72 21.67 36.68
N ILE A 289 4.51 22.21 36.78
CA ILE A 289 4.26 23.64 37.08
C ILE A 289 3.62 23.79 38.48
N GLY A 290 3.14 22.73 39.10
CA GLY A 290 2.70 22.67 40.50
C GLY A 290 3.71 21.97 41.38
#